data_dc00f87d5234eeffcb0ae1b2e7e4109e
#
_entry.id   dc00f87d5234eeffcb0ae1b2e7e4109e
#
_cell.length_a   1.000
_cell.length_b   1.000
_cell.length_c   1.000
_cell.angle_alpha   90.00
_cell.angle_beta   90.00
_cell.angle_gamma   90.00
#
_symmetry.space_group_name_H-M   'P 1'
#
loop_
_entity.id
_entity.type
_entity.pdbx_description
1 polymer ?
#
loop_
_entity_poly.entity_id
_entity_poly.type
_entity_poly.pdbx_seq_one_letter_code
_entity_poly.pdbx_strand_id
1 'polypeptide(L)'
;MIAAETSTFSSLQAPAKASAIGLYARPSADFAAKLDATIELLRAAAQDHRGSIVQATSLGAEDMVVTDLIARMGLGIAIGTLETGKLHPETSALIPRIEQRYALPVEVYRPCDEQVVQFVRKNGEEAMYRSLELRKGCCQVRKMEPLGRMLEG
;
A
#
# COMPACT_ATOMS: atom_id res chain seq x y z
N MET A 1 43.87 -14.12 48.11
CA MET A 1 42.56 -14.50 47.59
C MET A 1 41.75 -13.23 47.52
N ILE A 2 41.57 -12.66 46.28
CA ILE A 2 40.80 -11.45 46.04
C ILE A 2 39.60 -11.91 45.21
N ALA A 3 38.41 -11.82 45.81
CA ALA A 3 37.15 -12.16 45.16
C ALA A 3 36.77 -11.05 44.16
N ALA A 4 36.57 -11.43 42.90
CA ALA A 4 36.06 -10.54 41.83
C ALA A 4 34.53 -10.47 41.95
N GLU A 5 34.02 -9.31 42.31
CA GLU A 5 32.58 -9.01 42.21
C GLU A 5 32.19 -8.76 40.76
N THR A 6 31.46 -9.69 40.18
CA THR A 6 30.81 -9.54 38.87
C THR A 6 29.55 -8.67 39.02
N SER A 7 29.68 -7.42 38.65
CA SER A 7 28.55 -6.49 38.53
C SER A 7 27.68 -6.87 37.31
N THR A 8 26.51 -7.46 37.57
CA THR A 8 25.47 -7.70 36.56
C THR A 8 24.75 -6.39 36.26
N PHE A 9 25.11 -5.75 35.14
CA PHE A 9 24.33 -4.68 34.55
C PHE A 9 23.02 -5.26 34.01
N SER A 10 21.96 -5.17 34.83
CA SER A 10 20.59 -5.39 34.36
C SER A 10 20.21 -4.25 33.41
N SER A 11 20.16 -4.54 32.12
CA SER A 11 19.65 -3.60 31.12
C SER A 11 18.16 -3.38 31.34
N LEU A 12 17.81 -2.28 31.97
CA LEU A 12 16.44 -1.75 32.01
C LEU A 12 16.01 -1.38 30.58
N GLN A 13 15.44 -2.34 29.86
CA GLN A 13 14.74 -2.05 28.63
C GLN A 13 13.54 -1.16 28.96
N ALA A 14 13.55 0.07 28.45
CA ALA A 14 12.41 0.96 28.54
C ALA A 14 11.19 0.23 27.93
N PRO A 15 10.00 0.34 28.55
CA PRO A 15 8.79 -0.32 28.02
C PRO A 15 8.54 0.17 26.60
N ALA A 16 8.38 -0.78 25.67
CA ALA A 16 8.05 -0.47 24.29
C ALA A 16 6.81 0.42 24.25
N LYS A 17 6.90 1.61 23.63
CA LYS A 17 5.77 2.52 23.49
C LYS A 17 4.65 1.75 22.81
N ALA A 18 3.50 1.65 23.47
CA ALA A 18 2.31 1.04 22.89
C ALA A 18 1.96 1.77 21.59
N SER A 19 1.78 1.03 20.48
CA SER A 19 1.38 1.64 19.21
C SER A 19 -0.05 2.17 19.31
N ALA A 20 -0.38 3.21 18.54
CA ALA A 20 -1.76 3.72 18.46
C ALA A 20 -2.76 2.61 18.07
N ILE A 21 -2.34 1.69 17.20
CA ILE A 21 -3.13 0.50 16.85
C ILE A 21 -3.41 -0.35 18.08
N GLY A 22 -2.38 -0.70 18.88
CA GLY A 22 -2.55 -1.51 20.08
C GLY A 22 -3.42 -0.86 21.15
N LEU A 23 -3.42 0.49 21.23
CA LEU A 23 -4.22 1.24 22.19
C LEU A 23 -5.68 1.42 21.75
N TYR A 24 -5.93 1.58 20.46
CA TYR A 24 -7.23 2.06 19.94
C TYR A 24 -7.93 1.08 18.99
N ALA A 25 -7.25 0.02 18.51
CA ALA A 25 -7.89 -0.98 17.66
C ALA A 25 -8.97 -1.73 18.46
N ARG A 26 -10.22 -1.47 18.11
CA ARG A 26 -11.39 -2.16 18.68
C ARG A 26 -12.24 -2.67 17.53
N PRO A 27 -12.50 -3.98 17.45
CA PRO A 27 -13.44 -4.49 16.45
C PRO A 27 -14.81 -3.90 16.67
N SER A 28 -15.48 -3.45 15.58
CA SER A 28 -16.88 -3.07 15.64
C SER A 28 -17.75 -4.32 15.89
N ALA A 29 -18.97 -4.12 16.44
CA ALA A 29 -19.90 -5.21 16.71
C ALA A 29 -20.24 -6.05 15.44
N ASP A 30 -20.18 -5.42 14.27
CA ASP A 30 -20.46 -6.03 12.96
C ASP A 30 -19.20 -6.44 12.19
N PHE A 31 -18.01 -6.45 12.83
CA PHE A 31 -16.74 -6.75 12.17
C PHE A 31 -16.75 -8.13 11.48
N ALA A 32 -17.22 -9.17 12.16
CA ALA A 32 -17.26 -10.51 11.59
C ALA A 32 -18.16 -10.57 10.34
N ALA A 33 -19.34 -9.99 10.40
CA ALA A 33 -20.25 -9.97 9.26
C ALA A 33 -19.68 -9.17 8.06
N LYS A 34 -18.98 -8.06 8.32
CA LYS A 34 -18.28 -7.28 7.28
C LYS A 34 -17.13 -8.06 6.66
N LEU A 35 -16.36 -8.77 7.48
CA LEU A 35 -15.27 -9.61 6.99
C LEU A 35 -15.80 -10.73 6.08
N ASP A 36 -16.84 -11.45 6.52
CA ASP A 36 -17.45 -12.52 5.74
C ASP A 36 -18.00 -12.00 4.40
N ALA A 37 -18.72 -10.86 4.43
CA ALA A 37 -19.23 -10.23 3.21
C ALA A 37 -18.11 -9.81 2.26
N THR A 38 -16.99 -9.30 2.78
CA THR A 38 -15.82 -8.95 1.96
C THR A 38 -15.19 -10.18 1.32
N ILE A 39 -15.06 -11.27 2.08
CA ILE A 39 -14.53 -12.54 1.59
C ILE A 39 -15.40 -13.09 0.44
N GLU A 40 -16.71 -13.10 0.62
CA GLU A 40 -17.64 -13.57 -0.41
C GLU A 40 -17.58 -12.70 -1.68
N LEU A 41 -17.53 -11.37 -1.52
CA LEU A 41 -17.39 -10.45 -2.64
C LEU A 41 -16.09 -10.69 -3.44
N LEU A 42 -14.96 -10.86 -2.74
CA LEU A 42 -13.66 -11.12 -3.40
C LEU A 42 -13.66 -12.48 -4.12
N ARG A 43 -14.28 -13.50 -3.55
CA ARG A 43 -14.42 -14.83 -4.20
C ARG A 43 -15.26 -14.73 -5.47
N ALA A 44 -16.42 -14.07 -5.38
CA ALA A 44 -17.30 -13.88 -6.54
C ALA A 44 -16.59 -13.11 -7.65
N ALA A 45 -15.95 -11.99 -7.32
CA ALA A 45 -15.20 -11.19 -8.27
C ALA A 45 -14.06 -11.99 -8.96
N ALA A 46 -13.31 -12.79 -8.18
CA ALA A 46 -12.24 -13.63 -8.72
C ALA A 46 -12.76 -14.73 -9.64
N GLN A 47 -13.96 -15.25 -9.40
CA GLN A 47 -14.60 -16.25 -10.25
C GLN A 47 -15.15 -15.63 -11.54
N ASP A 48 -15.85 -14.49 -11.43
CA ASP A 48 -16.52 -13.82 -12.53
C ASP A 48 -15.54 -13.19 -13.51
N HIS A 49 -14.37 -12.73 -13.00
CA HIS A 49 -13.35 -12.00 -13.77
C HIS A 49 -12.00 -12.72 -13.79
N ARG A 50 -12.03 -14.03 -13.93
CA ARG A 50 -10.84 -14.87 -13.87
C ARG A 50 -9.78 -14.46 -14.89
N GLY A 51 -8.60 -14.05 -14.41
CA GLY A 51 -7.47 -13.61 -15.26
C GLY A 51 -7.56 -12.17 -15.76
N SER A 52 -8.64 -11.43 -15.44
CA SER A 52 -8.83 -10.02 -15.84
C SER A 52 -9.20 -9.11 -14.66
N ILE A 53 -8.74 -9.44 -13.47
CA ILE A 53 -9.00 -8.68 -12.25
C ILE A 53 -7.70 -8.28 -11.58
N VAL A 54 -7.62 -7.03 -11.15
CA VAL A 54 -6.48 -6.48 -10.42
C VAL A 54 -6.94 -5.69 -9.21
N GLN A 55 -6.26 -5.83 -8.08
CA GLN A 55 -6.37 -4.90 -6.97
C GLN A 55 -5.45 -3.71 -7.25
N ALA A 56 -6.00 -2.54 -7.57
CA ALA A 56 -5.25 -1.29 -7.60
C ALA A 56 -5.03 -0.81 -6.16
N THR A 57 -3.82 -0.97 -5.62
CA THR A 57 -3.51 -0.63 -4.22
C THR A 57 -2.74 0.68 -4.11
N SER A 58 -3.14 1.51 -3.15
CA SER A 58 -2.37 2.69 -2.70
C SER A 58 -1.32 2.33 -1.65
N LEU A 59 -1.25 1.06 -1.23
CA LEU A 59 -0.46 0.55 -0.11
C LEU A 59 -0.92 1.11 1.26
N GLY A 60 -2.13 1.68 1.33
CA GLY A 60 -2.76 2.11 2.56
C GLY A 60 -3.21 0.93 3.44
N ALA A 61 -3.52 1.19 4.70
CA ALA A 61 -3.87 0.15 5.66
C ALA A 61 -5.09 -0.68 5.23
N GLU A 62 -6.10 -0.02 4.66
CA GLU A 62 -7.31 -0.64 4.13
C GLU A 62 -7.01 -1.55 2.93
N ASP A 63 -6.15 -1.09 2.03
CA ASP A 63 -5.74 -1.88 0.87
C ASP A 63 -4.95 -3.12 1.30
N MET A 64 -4.15 -2.99 2.35
CA MET A 64 -3.38 -4.12 2.89
C MET A 64 -4.26 -5.21 3.49
N VAL A 65 -5.45 -4.88 4.02
CA VAL A 65 -6.43 -5.89 4.44
C VAL A 65 -6.93 -6.68 3.24
N VAL A 66 -7.25 -6.00 2.14
CA VAL A 66 -7.69 -6.66 0.90
C VAL A 66 -6.58 -7.53 0.33
N THR A 67 -5.33 -7.03 0.28
CA THR A 67 -4.15 -7.79 -0.16
C THR A 67 -3.95 -9.06 0.68
N ASP A 68 -4.06 -8.96 2.01
CA ASP A 68 -3.93 -10.11 2.92
C ASP A 68 -5.01 -11.17 2.66
N LEU A 69 -6.26 -10.76 2.43
CA LEU A 69 -7.36 -11.68 2.09
C LEU A 69 -7.13 -12.37 0.74
N ILE A 70 -6.73 -11.61 -0.31
CA ILE A 70 -6.41 -12.17 -1.63
C ILE A 70 -5.32 -13.23 -1.51
N ALA A 71 -4.24 -12.92 -0.80
CA ALA A 71 -3.10 -13.81 -0.62
C ALA A 71 -3.47 -15.08 0.15
N ARG A 72 -4.13 -14.94 1.31
CA ARG A 72 -4.52 -16.09 2.15
C ARG A 72 -5.50 -17.02 1.47
N MET A 73 -6.38 -16.49 0.66
CA MET A 73 -7.39 -17.28 -0.05
C MET A 73 -6.90 -17.81 -1.41
N GLY A 74 -5.74 -17.39 -1.88
CA GLY A 74 -5.19 -17.80 -3.17
C GLY A 74 -6.10 -17.45 -4.35
N LEU A 75 -6.71 -16.27 -4.36
CA LEU A 75 -7.77 -15.91 -5.31
C LEU A 75 -7.30 -15.68 -6.75
N GLY A 76 -5.98 -15.59 -6.99
CA GLY A 76 -5.46 -15.32 -8.33
C GLY A 76 -5.77 -13.90 -8.84
N ILE A 77 -6.00 -12.96 -7.94
CA ILE A 77 -6.18 -11.54 -8.26
C ILE A 77 -4.79 -10.89 -8.31
N ALA A 78 -4.45 -10.22 -9.41
CA ALA A 78 -3.20 -9.47 -9.54
C ALA A 78 -3.16 -8.29 -8.57
N ILE A 79 -1.96 -7.91 -8.12
CA ILE A 79 -1.76 -6.75 -7.26
C ILE A 79 -0.98 -5.69 -8.04
N GLY A 80 -1.58 -4.53 -8.25
CA GLY A 80 -0.95 -3.42 -8.96
C GLY A 80 -0.90 -2.15 -8.11
N THR A 81 0.19 -1.38 -8.22
CA THR A 81 0.34 -0.09 -7.55
C THR A 81 0.89 0.97 -8.49
N LEU A 82 0.62 2.23 -8.16
CA LEU A 82 1.10 3.37 -8.93
C LEU A 82 2.31 4.02 -8.24
N GLU A 83 3.46 3.99 -8.93
CA GLU A 83 4.63 4.79 -8.52
C GLU A 83 4.57 6.15 -9.20
N THR A 84 4.05 7.12 -8.48
CA THR A 84 3.75 8.46 -9.02
C THR A 84 4.97 9.37 -9.16
N GLY A 85 6.13 8.96 -8.66
CA GLY A 85 7.32 9.81 -8.49
C GLY A 85 7.16 10.85 -7.38
N LYS A 86 6.13 10.69 -6.52
CA LYS A 86 5.83 11.55 -5.36
C LYS A 86 5.41 10.70 -4.14
N LEU A 87 5.67 9.40 -4.16
CA LEU A 87 5.46 8.55 -3.00
C LEU A 87 6.52 8.82 -1.94
N HIS A 88 6.13 8.69 -0.68
CA HIS A 88 7.09 8.69 0.42
C HIS A 88 7.95 7.43 0.36
N PRO A 89 9.25 7.51 0.72
CA PRO A 89 10.14 6.34 0.74
C PRO A 89 9.59 5.17 1.55
N GLU A 90 8.91 5.45 2.67
CA GLU A 90 8.28 4.45 3.52
C GLU A 90 7.17 3.70 2.80
N THR A 91 6.40 4.38 1.94
CA THR A 91 5.35 3.76 1.13
C THR A 91 5.97 2.86 0.06
N SER A 92 6.97 3.35 -0.67
CA SER A 92 7.66 2.56 -1.70
C SER A 92 8.36 1.33 -1.09
N ALA A 93 8.86 1.42 0.14
CA ALA A 93 9.49 0.31 0.86
C ALA A 93 8.50 -0.80 1.25
N LEU A 94 7.18 -0.58 1.15
CA LEU A 94 6.19 -1.63 1.40
C LEU A 94 6.13 -2.65 0.25
N ILE A 95 6.44 -2.26 -0.98
CA ILE A 95 6.36 -3.15 -2.16
C ILE A 95 7.17 -4.44 -1.94
N PRO A 96 8.50 -4.40 -1.74
CA PRO A 96 9.28 -5.62 -1.54
C PRO A 96 8.88 -6.38 -0.26
N ARG A 97 8.35 -5.70 0.75
CA ARG A 97 7.86 -6.36 1.98
C ARG A 97 6.58 -7.14 1.74
N ILE A 98 5.70 -6.66 0.86
CA ILE A 98 4.48 -7.35 0.44
C ILE A 98 4.86 -8.60 -0.35
N GLU A 99 5.73 -8.45 -1.34
CA GLU A 99 6.23 -9.57 -2.16
C GLU A 99 6.88 -10.66 -1.31
N GLN A 100 7.73 -10.27 -0.37
CA GLN A 100 8.38 -11.21 0.55
C GLN A 100 7.37 -11.90 1.49
N ARG A 101 6.40 -11.14 2.02
CA ARG A 101 5.43 -11.67 3.00
C ARG A 101 4.44 -12.65 2.39
N TYR A 102 3.95 -12.33 1.20
CA TYR A 102 2.83 -13.05 0.58
C TYR A 102 3.25 -13.94 -0.59
N ALA A 103 4.50 -13.87 -1.02
CA ALA A 103 5.02 -14.52 -2.23
C ALA A 103 4.16 -14.20 -3.48
N LEU A 104 3.65 -12.98 -3.54
CA LEU A 104 2.86 -12.43 -4.65
C LEU A 104 3.63 -11.27 -5.28
N PRO A 105 3.77 -11.22 -6.62
CA PRO A 105 4.36 -10.08 -7.29
C PRO A 105 3.45 -8.85 -7.14
N VAL A 106 4.06 -7.67 -7.05
CA VAL A 106 3.37 -6.39 -7.09
C VAL A 106 3.76 -5.67 -8.37
N GLU A 107 2.83 -5.51 -9.29
CA GLU A 107 3.05 -4.80 -10.54
C GLU A 107 3.10 -3.29 -10.27
N VAL A 108 4.18 -2.64 -10.71
CA VAL A 108 4.41 -1.21 -10.47
C VAL A 108 4.23 -0.42 -11.76
N TYR A 109 3.18 0.35 -11.83
CA TYR A 109 2.86 1.21 -12.97
C TYR A 109 3.37 2.64 -12.73
N ARG A 110 4.23 3.11 -13.64
CA ARG A 110 4.81 4.45 -13.61
C ARG A 110 4.19 5.34 -14.66
N PRO A 111 4.06 6.65 -14.40
CA PRO A 111 3.63 7.60 -15.43
C PRO A 111 4.65 7.66 -16.56
N CYS A 112 4.19 8.11 -17.73
CA CYS A 112 5.08 8.41 -18.85
C CYS A 112 5.99 9.60 -18.50
N ASP A 113 7.31 9.36 -18.51
CA ASP A 113 8.32 10.36 -18.12
C ASP A 113 8.21 11.65 -18.96
N GLU A 114 7.95 11.53 -20.25
CA GLU A 114 7.80 12.69 -21.14
C GLU A 114 6.62 13.58 -20.72
N GLN A 115 5.49 12.99 -20.37
CA GLN A 115 4.31 13.73 -19.91
C GLN A 115 4.56 14.41 -18.57
N VAL A 116 5.27 13.74 -17.66
CA VAL A 116 5.69 14.32 -16.38
C VAL A 116 6.60 15.51 -16.60
N VAL A 117 7.63 15.35 -17.44
CA VAL A 117 8.58 16.42 -17.76
C VAL A 117 7.88 17.62 -18.42
N GLN A 118 6.98 17.39 -19.37
CA GLN A 118 6.19 18.44 -19.99
C GLN A 118 5.31 19.18 -18.99
N PHE A 119 4.63 18.45 -18.10
CA PHE A 119 3.79 19.04 -17.07
C PHE A 119 4.62 19.92 -16.11
N VAL A 120 5.76 19.40 -15.64
CA VAL A 120 6.65 20.13 -14.71
C VAL A 120 7.28 21.34 -15.38
N ARG A 121 7.74 21.24 -16.62
CA ARG A 121 8.30 22.40 -17.37
C ARG A 121 7.28 23.51 -17.53
N LYS A 122 6.03 23.17 -17.82
CA LYS A 122 4.96 24.17 -18.02
C LYS A 122 4.47 24.80 -16.72
N ASN A 123 4.36 24.00 -15.66
CA ASN A 123 3.63 24.41 -14.46
C ASN A 123 4.50 24.50 -13.20
N GLY A 124 5.71 23.94 -13.22
CA GLY A 124 6.60 23.84 -12.06
C GLY A 124 6.38 22.57 -11.25
N GLU A 125 7.40 22.17 -10.48
CA GLU A 125 7.42 20.94 -9.68
C GLU A 125 6.28 20.89 -8.66
N GLU A 126 6.04 22.01 -7.96
CA GLU A 126 5.06 22.13 -6.88
C GLU A 126 3.71 22.70 -7.36
N ALA A 127 3.42 22.55 -8.66
CA ALA A 127 2.20 23.10 -9.26
C ALA A 127 0.92 22.60 -8.57
N MET A 128 0.90 21.35 -8.10
CA MET A 128 -0.25 20.73 -7.47
C MET A 128 -0.73 21.41 -6.17
N TYR A 129 0.11 22.23 -5.56
CA TYR A 129 -0.25 22.98 -4.35
C TYR A 129 -0.82 24.39 -4.65
N ARG A 130 -0.74 24.85 -5.90
CA ARG A 130 -1.13 26.22 -6.27
C ARG A 130 -2.59 26.37 -6.65
N SER A 131 -3.21 25.37 -7.27
CA SER A 131 -4.64 25.38 -7.59
C SER A 131 -5.22 23.99 -7.73
N LEU A 132 -6.55 23.89 -7.70
CA LEU A 132 -7.28 22.65 -7.92
C LEU A 132 -7.07 22.09 -9.33
N GLU A 133 -7.06 22.96 -10.36
CA GLU A 133 -6.84 22.60 -11.75
C GLU A 133 -5.46 21.99 -11.96
N LEU A 134 -4.43 22.60 -11.37
CA LEU A 134 -3.06 22.09 -11.43
C LEU A 134 -2.90 20.75 -10.66
N ARG A 135 -3.63 20.60 -9.55
CA ARG A 135 -3.70 19.32 -8.83
C ARG A 135 -4.34 18.24 -9.69
N LYS A 136 -5.48 18.52 -10.32
CA LYS A 136 -6.14 17.59 -11.25
C LYS A 136 -5.23 17.24 -12.43
N GLY A 137 -4.55 18.22 -13.03
CA GLY A 137 -3.59 17.99 -14.11
C GLY A 137 -2.41 17.10 -13.68
N CYS A 138 -1.86 17.32 -12.50
CA CYS A 138 -0.83 16.48 -11.90
C CYS A 138 -1.34 15.03 -11.69
N CYS A 139 -2.54 14.88 -11.12
CA CYS A 139 -3.16 13.56 -10.93
C CYS A 139 -3.43 12.87 -12.27
N GLN A 140 -3.88 13.61 -13.29
CA GLN A 140 -4.11 13.05 -14.62
C GLN A 140 -2.85 12.39 -15.18
N VAL A 141 -1.72 13.08 -15.12
CA VAL A 141 -0.45 12.58 -15.65
C VAL A 141 0.14 11.47 -14.78
N ARG A 142 0.12 11.65 -13.44
CA ARG A 142 0.86 10.76 -12.54
C ARG A 142 0.06 9.58 -11.99
N LYS A 143 -1.28 9.62 -12.12
CA LYS A 143 -2.16 8.56 -11.57
C LYS A 143 -3.12 8.02 -12.61
N MET A 144 -3.92 8.88 -13.27
CA MET A 144 -5.00 8.42 -14.13
C MET A 144 -4.48 7.72 -15.39
N GLU A 145 -3.40 8.24 -15.98
CA GLU A 145 -2.76 7.61 -17.14
C GLU A 145 -2.21 6.21 -16.81
N PRO A 146 -1.33 6.03 -15.79
CA PRO A 146 -0.84 4.70 -15.46
C PRO A 146 -1.92 3.76 -14.91
N LEU A 147 -2.95 4.29 -14.23
CA LEU A 147 -4.11 3.49 -13.81
C LEU A 147 -4.88 2.95 -15.01
N GLY A 148 -5.09 3.80 -16.05
CA GLY A 148 -5.70 3.35 -17.29
C GLY A 148 -4.97 2.14 -17.88
N ARG A 149 -3.66 2.20 -18.02
CA ARG A 149 -2.85 1.07 -18.51
C ARG A 149 -2.94 -0.18 -17.62
N MET A 150 -3.01 -0.01 -16.30
CA MET A 150 -3.22 -1.12 -15.36
C MET A 150 -4.56 -1.83 -15.59
N LEU A 151 -5.60 -1.07 -15.94
CA LEU A 151 -6.97 -1.60 -16.10
C LEU A 151 -7.28 -2.07 -17.53
N GLU A 152 -6.44 -1.76 -18.51
CA GLU A 152 -6.60 -2.24 -19.89
C GLU A 152 -6.11 -3.69 -20.09
N GLY A 153 -5.42 -4.25 -19.10
CA GLY A 153 -4.95 -5.64 -19.05
C GLY A 153 -3.61 -5.84 -19.68
#